data_fcbfc653fbbf9f82fe4633cd161a8f1c
#
_entry.id   fcbfc653fbbf9f82fe4633cd161a8f1c
#
_cell.length_a   1.000
_cell.length_b   1.000
_cell.length_c   1.000
_cell.angle_alpha   90.00
_cell.angle_beta   90.00
_cell.angle_gamma   90.00
#
_symmetry.space_group_name_H-M   'P 1'
#
loop_
_entity.id
_entity.type
_entity.pdbx_description
1 polymer ?
#
loop_
_entity_poly.entity_id
_entity_poly.type
_entity_poly.pdbx_seq_one_letter_code
_entity_poly.pdbx_strand_id
1 'polypeptide(L)'
;MWGILTRRIISALSISVLCIAALSAIGAAAVVINEVELNPPGNATKWVELYNNGEEDVEISGWVVSIVNLPWIGPIAIPEGTVIPAKGYYVAEGSIQWGQEYSGYVTLVDVGGFKVDETHFITDDGDSDFTYGRYPNGVDTDQKSDWKLMKATPGSENVLSIRA
;
A
#
# COMPACT_ATOMS: atom_id res chain seq x y z
N MET A 1 29.97 -26.83 76.62
CA MET A 1 28.95 -25.77 76.72
C MET A 1 28.60 -25.34 75.32
N TRP A 2 27.37 -25.40 74.99
CA TRP A 2 26.81 -25.46 73.60
C TRP A 2 26.71 -24.13 72.93
N GLY A 3 27.22 -24.01 71.71
CA GLY A 3 27.06 -22.83 70.85
C GLY A 3 26.19 -23.18 69.62
N ILE A 4 25.08 -22.51 69.54
CA ILE A 4 24.04 -22.68 68.50
C ILE A 4 24.48 -22.05 67.21
N LEU A 5 24.65 -22.85 66.14
CA LEU A 5 24.86 -22.38 64.76
C LEU A 5 23.52 -21.96 64.14
N THR A 6 23.29 -20.68 63.95
CA THR A 6 22.18 -20.16 63.20
C THR A 6 22.51 -20.23 61.68
N ARG A 7 21.89 -21.12 60.97
CA ARG A 7 21.93 -21.15 59.48
C ARG A 7 21.05 -20.02 58.92
N ARG A 8 21.68 -19.09 58.26
CA ARG A 8 20.95 -18.11 57.39
C ARG A 8 20.61 -18.76 56.08
N ILE A 9 19.31 -18.95 55.82
CA ILE A 9 18.76 -19.38 54.56
C ILE A 9 18.70 -18.13 53.66
N ILE A 10 19.55 -18.05 52.63
CA ILE A 10 19.48 -17.03 51.61
C ILE A 10 18.48 -17.56 50.58
N SER A 11 17.29 -16.97 50.57
CA SER A 11 16.33 -17.16 49.48
C SER A 11 16.81 -16.44 48.25
N ALA A 12 17.25 -17.20 47.25
CA ALA A 12 17.51 -16.68 45.94
C ALA A 12 16.18 -16.44 45.22
N LEU A 13 15.80 -15.19 45.08
CA LEU A 13 14.66 -14.78 44.25
C LEU A 13 15.09 -14.85 42.79
N SER A 14 14.66 -15.89 42.10
CA SER A 14 14.87 -16.00 40.65
C SER A 14 13.89 -15.05 39.92
N ILE A 15 14.38 -13.93 39.44
CA ILE A 15 13.61 -13.05 38.55
C ILE A 15 13.70 -13.65 37.13
N SER A 16 12.66 -14.36 36.75
CA SER A 16 12.47 -14.81 35.36
C SER A 16 12.05 -13.59 34.54
N VAL A 17 12.99 -13.00 33.79
CA VAL A 17 12.68 -12.00 32.76
C VAL A 17 12.06 -12.74 31.58
N LEU A 18 10.75 -12.66 31.46
CA LEU A 18 10.01 -13.15 30.30
C LEU A 18 10.27 -12.17 29.14
N CYS A 19 11.26 -12.46 28.30
CA CYS A 19 11.42 -11.76 27.02
C CYS A 19 10.26 -12.19 26.11
N ILE A 20 9.22 -11.35 26.04
CA ILE A 20 8.21 -11.44 24.99
C ILE A 20 8.89 -10.92 23.73
N ALA A 21 9.45 -11.82 22.93
CA ALA A 21 9.82 -11.51 21.56
C ALA A 21 8.50 -11.23 20.81
N ALA A 22 8.20 -9.96 20.57
CA ALA A 22 7.20 -9.59 19.59
C ALA A 22 7.72 -10.12 18.25
N LEU A 23 7.20 -11.26 17.78
CA LEU A 23 7.32 -11.66 16.40
C LEU A 23 6.52 -10.62 15.62
N SER A 24 7.23 -9.60 15.10
CA SER A 24 6.69 -8.81 14.01
C SER A 24 6.50 -9.78 12.86
N ALA A 25 5.27 -10.21 12.64
CA ALA A 25 4.93 -10.85 11.38
C ALA A 25 5.37 -9.86 10.31
N ILE A 26 6.22 -10.30 9.37
CA ILE A 26 6.43 -9.60 8.11
C ILE A 26 5.10 -9.79 7.39
N GLY A 27 4.10 -9.00 7.77
CA GLY A 27 2.85 -8.92 7.06
C GLY A 27 3.13 -8.26 5.73
N ALA A 28 2.46 -8.71 4.68
CA ALA A 28 2.36 -7.95 3.44
C ALA A 28 2.02 -6.49 3.80
N ALA A 29 2.54 -5.52 3.03
CA ALA A 29 2.26 -4.11 3.26
C ALA A 29 0.75 -3.92 3.43
N ALA A 30 0.33 -3.23 4.51
CA ALA A 30 -1.09 -3.01 4.75
C ALA A 30 -1.71 -2.15 3.64
N VAL A 31 -0.92 -1.25 3.04
CA VAL A 31 -1.35 -0.39 1.93
C VAL A 31 -0.75 -0.90 0.62
N VAL A 32 -1.62 -1.12 -0.36
CA VAL A 32 -1.26 -1.57 -1.71
C VAL A 32 -1.80 -0.62 -2.77
N ILE A 33 -1.16 -0.58 -3.94
CA ILE A 33 -1.71 0.05 -5.14
C ILE A 33 -2.85 -0.85 -5.63
N ASN A 34 -4.07 -0.33 -5.67
CA ASN A 34 -5.28 -1.12 -5.93
C ASN A 34 -5.87 -0.92 -7.33
N GLU A 35 -5.84 0.31 -7.84
CA GLU A 35 -6.37 0.65 -9.16
C GLU A 35 -5.53 1.76 -9.80
N VAL A 36 -5.35 1.70 -11.12
CA VAL A 36 -4.50 2.63 -11.87
C VAL A 36 -5.21 3.06 -13.15
N GLU A 37 -5.34 4.37 -13.33
CA GLU A 37 -5.87 5.02 -14.52
C GLU A 37 -4.80 5.87 -15.20
N LEU A 38 -4.36 5.47 -16.38
CA LEU A 38 -3.32 6.16 -17.12
C LEU A 38 -3.84 6.97 -18.32
N ASN A 39 -5.07 6.72 -18.76
CA ASN A 39 -5.67 7.38 -19.92
C ASN A 39 -7.15 7.72 -19.69
N PRO A 40 -7.43 8.54 -18.66
CA PRO A 40 -8.81 8.87 -18.31
C PRO A 40 -9.53 9.63 -19.41
N PRO A 41 -10.84 9.40 -19.61
CA PRO A 41 -11.60 9.98 -20.70
C PRO A 41 -11.61 11.51 -20.67
N GLY A 42 -11.56 12.13 -21.85
CA GLY A 42 -11.74 13.57 -22.00
C GLY A 42 -10.62 14.44 -21.44
N ASN A 43 -9.39 13.96 -21.41
CA ASN A 43 -8.22 14.63 -20.83
C ASN A 43 -8.36 14.92 -19.32
N ALA A 44 -9.03 14.07 -18.58
CA ALA A 44 -9.04 14.11 -17.12
C ALA A 44 -7.66 13.76 -16.54
N THR A 45 -7.51 13.91 -15.24
CA THR A 45 -6.25 13.67 -14.54
C THR A 45 -6.02 12.17 -14.35
N LYS A 46 -4.82 11.68 -14.67
CA LYS A 46 -4.39 10.32 -14.30
C LYS A 46 -4.44 10.17 -12.80
N TRP A 47 -4.78 8.97 -12.32
CA TRP A 47 -4.85 8.72 -10.89
C TRP A 47 -4.44 7.30 -10.54
N VAL A 48 -4.09 7.13 -9.27
CA VAL A 48 -3.73 5.85 -8.66
C VAL A 48 -4.49 5.73 -7.35
N GLU A 49 -5.20 4.64 -7.18
CA GLU A 49 -5.84 4.32 -5.92
C GLU A 49 -4.96 3.45 -5.04
N LEU A 50 -4.89 3.81 -3.78
CA LEU A 50 -4.31 3.02 -2.70
C LEU A 50 -5.42 2.41 -1.87
N TYR A 51 -5.23 1.16 -1.44
CA TYR A 51 -6.15 0.45 -0.58
C TYR A 51 -5.43 -0.03 0.69
N ASN A 52 -6.00 0.26 1.85
CA ASN A 52 -5.53 -0.30 3.11
C ASN A 52 -6.16 -1.67 3.35
N ASN A 53 -5.41 -2.72 3.07
CA ASN A 53 -5.84 -4.11 3.26
C ASN A 53 -5.74 -4.58 4.73
N GLY A 54 -5.21 -3.74 5.64
CA GLY A 54 -5.06 -4.00 7.06
C GLY A 54 -6.35 -3.80 7.87
N GLU A 55 -6.27 -4.11 9.16
CA GLU A 55 -7.36 -3.95 10.14
C GLU A 55 -7.24 -2.66 10.96
N GLU A 56 -6.17 -1.89 10.75
CA GLU A 56 -5.90 -0.64 11.45
C GLU A 56 -5.76 0.50 10.45
N ASP A 57 -6.05 1.72 10.89
CA ASP A 57 -5.83 2.93 10.10
C ASP A 57 -4.33 3.11 9.82
N VAL A 58 -3.97 3.54 8.62
CA VAL A 58 -2.57 3.78 8.23
C VAL A 58 -2.38 5.23 7.85
N GLU A 59 -1.47 5.92 8.53
CA GLU A 59 -1.01 7.24 8.13
C GLU A 59 0.00 7.11 6.97
N ILE A 60 -0.30 7.80 5.87
CA ILE A 60 0.49 7.79 4.63
C ILE A 60 1.03 9.17 4.26
N SER A 61 1.04 10.12 5.21
CA SER A 61 1.57 11.48 5.00
C SER A 61 2.99 11.45 4.46
N GLY A 62 3.23 12.24 3.41
CA GLY A 62 4.55 12.35 2.80
C GLY A 62 5.00 11.13 1.98
N TRP A 63 4.17 10.10 1.86
CA TRP A 63 4.45 9.03 0.90
C TRP A 63 4.39 9.57 -0.53
N VAL A 64 4.99 8.85 -1.47
CA VAL A 64 5.02 9.25 -2.88
C VAL A 64 4.55 8.10 -3.75
N VAL A 65 3.52 8.37 -4.54
CA VAL A 65 3.14 7.54 -5.69
C VAL A 65 3.86 8.08 -6.91
N SER A 66 4.46 7.23 -7.73
CA SER A 66 5.08 7.67 -8.99
C SER A 66 4.64 6.79 -10.14
N ILE A 67 4.16 7.42 -11.21
CA ILE A 67 3.96 6.77 -12.51
C ILE A 67 5.27 6.90 -13.28
N VAL A 68 5.84 5.78 -13.73
CA VAL A 68 7.18 5.73 -14.32
C VAL A 68 7.14 5.14 -15.72
N ASN A 69 7.50 5.96 -16.72
CA ASN A 69 7.74 5.54 -18.10
C ASN A 69 9.00 6.24 -18.62
N LEU A 70 10.16 5.68 -18.27
CA LEU A 70 11.46 6.33 -18.49
C LEU A 70 11.65 6.81 -19.94
N PRO A 71 12.16 8.05 -20.12
CA PRO A 71 12.76 8.93 -19.10
C PRO A 71 11.77 9.78 -18.28
N TRP A 72 10.47 9.67 -18.51
CA TRP A 72 9.46 10.44 -17.81
C TRP A 72 9.06 9.78 -16.48
N ILE A 73 8.87 10.61 -15.45
CA ILE A 73 8.36 10.21 -14.13
C ILE A 73 7.34 11.26 -13.68
N GLY A 74 6.15 10.79 -13.27
CA GLY A 74 5.09 11.61 -12.69
C GLY A 74 4.93 11.33 -11.19
N PRO A 75 5.59 12.08 -10.30
CA PRO A 75 5.46 11.90 -8.87
C PRO A 75 4.21 12.60 -8.33
N ILE A 76 3.51 11.94 -7.41
CA ILE A 76 2.37 12.44 -6.64
C ILE A 76 2.75 12.36 -5.17
N ALA A 77 3.05 13.49 -4.54
CA ALA A 77 3.30 13.53 -3.10
C ALA A 77 1.97 13.52 -2.35
N ILE A 78 1.85 12.63 -1.37
CA ILE A 78 0.65 12.53 -0.54
C ILE A 78 0.71 13.61 0.55
N PRO A 79 -0.37 14.41 0.71
CA PRO A 79 -0.41 15.51 1.67
C PRO A 79 -0.25 15.06 3.13
N GLU A 80 0.25 15.97 3.96
CA GLU A 80 0.30 15.81 5.41
C GLU A 80 -1.12 15.60 6.01
N GLY A 81 -1.20 14.75 7.02
CA GLY A 81 -2.46 14.40 7.69
C GLY A 81 -3.33 13.42 6.92
N THR A 82 -2.78 12.78 5.87
CA THR A 82 -3.51 11.77 5.09
C THR A 82 -3.47 10.41 5.79
N VAL A 83 -4.67 9.90 6.12
CA VAL A 83 -4.86 8.60 6.75
C VAL A 83 -5.80 7.76 5.88
N ILE A 84 -5.44 6.51 5.61
CA ILE A 84 -6.35 5.55 4.99
C ILE A 84 -6.94 4.69 6.12
N PRO A 85 -8.26 4.76 6.38
CA PRO A 85 -8.90 3.89 7.35
C PRO A 85 -8.70 2.40 7.03
N ALA A 86 -8.84 1.54 8.03
CA ALA A 86 -8.89 0.10 7.82
C ALA A 86 -9.91 -0.26 6.73
N LYS A 87 -9.48 -1.04 5.73
CA LYS A 87 -10.29 -1.37 4.53
C LYS A 87 -10.77 -0.16 3.72
N GLY A 88 -10.10 0.98 3.90
CA GLY A 88 -10.41 2.22 3.18
C GLY A 88 -9.53 2.46 1.96
N TYR A 89 -9.83 3.53 1.24
CA TYR A 89 -9.19 3.90 -0.02
C TYR A 89 -8.65 5.32 0.03
N TYR A 90 -7.65 5.59 -0.80
CA TYR A 90 -7.15 6.92 -1.08
C TYR A 90 -6.81 7.04 -2.57
N VAL A 91 -7.37 8.03 -3.25
CA VAL A 91 -7.09 8.30 -4.66
C VAL A 91 -6.04 9.41 -4.76
N ALA A 92 -4.88 9.06 -5.27
CA ALA A 92 -3.79 10.00 -5.55
C ALA A 92 -3.93 10.51 -6.99
N GLU A 93 -4.24 11.79 -7.16
CA GLU A 93 -4.40 12.41 -8.47
C GLU A 93 -3.10 13.03 -8.96
N GLY A 94 -2.77 12.80 -10.23
CA GLY A 94 -1.63 13.39 -10.91
C GLY A 94 -1.87 14.84 -11.30
N SER A 95 -1.08 15.33 -12.25
CA SER A 95 -1.22 16.68 -12.78
C SER A 95 -1.93 16.66 -14.13
N ILE A 96 -2.87 17.57 -14.33
CA ILE A 96 -3.52 17.78 -15.64
C ILE A 96 -2.52 18.23 -16.72
N GLN A 97 -1.33 18.70 -16.31
CA GLN A 97 -0.28 19.10 -17.22
C GLN A 97 0.59 17.92 -17.71
N TRP A 98 0.39 16.73 -17.15
CA TRP A 98 1.11 15.55 -17.61
C TRP A 98 0.67 15.18 -19.03
N GLY A 99 1.65 14.91 -19.89
CA GLY A 99 1.39 14.60 -21.29
C GLY A 99 0.69 13.25 -21.48
N GLN A 100 0.59 12.85 -22.75
CA GLN A 100 -0.13 11.66 -23.19
C GLN A 100 0.74 10.39 -23.05
N GLU A 101 1.33 10.20 -21.86
CA GLU A 101 2.02 8.95 -21.54
C GLU A 101 1.00 7.95 -20.98
N TYR A 102 0.49 7.08 -21.83
CA TYR A 102 -0.57 6.11 -21.49
C TYR A 102 -0.04 4.77 -20.99
N SER A 103 1.24 4.70 -20.69
CA SER A 103 1.88 3.47 -20.21
C SER A 103 2.91 3.75 -19.15
N GLY A 104 3.23 2.73 -18.35
CA GLY A 104 4.21 2.82 -17.30
C GLY A 104 3.95 1.76 -16.23
N TYR A 105 4.80 1.76 -15.22
CA TYR A 105 4.52 1.09 -13.96
C TYR A 105 4.36 2.12 -12.85
N VAL A 106 3.70 1.74 -11.78
CA VAL A 106 3.46 2.63 -10.63
C VAL A 106 4.23 2.10 -9.44
N THR A 107 4.91 3.00 -8.73
CA THR A 107 5.58 2.69 -7.46
C THR A 107 4.94 3.47 -6.32
N LEU A 108 4.87 2.85 -5.16
CA LEU A 108 4.51 3.46 -3.88
C LEU A 108 5.72 3.42 -2.96
N VAL A 109 6.13 4.58 -2.44
CA VAL A 109 7.32 4.74 -1.60
C VAL A 109 6.93 5.47 -0.33
N ASP A 110 7.39 4.98 0.83
CA ASP A 110 7.13 5.61 2.13
C ASP A 110 8.05 6.83 2.39
N VAL A 111 7.84 7.50 3.53
CA VAL A 111 8.66 8.67 3.96
C VAL A 111 10.13 8.34 4.15
N GLY A 112 10.48 7.10 4.39
CA GLY A 112 11.86 6.61 4.53
C GLY A 112 12.54 6.34 3.19
N GLY A 113 11.79 6.43 2.07
CA GLY A 113 12.27 6.10 0.74
C GLY A 113 12.25 4.60 0.44
N PHE A 114 11.56 3.80 1.25
CA PHE A 114 11.42 2.37 1.01
C PHE A 114 10.23 2.10 0.10
N LYS A 115 10.43 1.22 -0.89
CA LYS A 115 9.36 0.78 -1.76
C LYS A 115 8.37 -0.08 -0.96
N VAL A 116 7.11 0.35 -0.96
CA VAL A 116 5.99 -0.33 -0.29
C VAL A 116 5.31 -1.29 -1.26
N ASP A 117 5.04 -0.82 -2.50
CA ASP A 117 4.40 -1.63 -3.55
C ASP A 117 4.82 -1.14 -4.95
N GLU A 118 4.61 -1.98 -5.96
CA GLU A 118 4.89 -1.67 -7.36
C GLU A 118 3.99 -2.48 -8.28
N THR A 119 3.50 -1.87 -9.37
CA THR A 119 2.74 -2.60 -10.38
C THR A 119 3.67 -3.20 -11.43
N HIS A 120 3.18 -4.18 -12.20
CA HIS A 120 3.79 -4.49 -13.48
C HIS A 120 3.65 -3.31 -14.45
N PHE A 121 4.34 -3.36 -15.60
CA PHE A 121 4.16 -2.36 -16.66
C PHE A 121 2.75 -2.47 -17.26
N ILE A 122 2.02 -1.37 -17.20
CA ILE A 122 0.63 -1.22 -17.69
C ILE A 122 0.65 -0.41 -18.97
N THR A 123 -0.19 -0.75 -19.94
CA THR A 123 -0.47 0.05 -21.12
C THR A 123 -1.98 0.26 -21.20
N ASP A 124 -2.40 1.52 -21.26
CA ASP A 124 -3.79 1.91 -21.34
C ASP A 124 -4.02 2.74 -22.61
N ASP A 125 -4.33 2.06 -23.70
CA ASP A 125 -4.54 2.67 -25.02
C ASP A 125 -5.97 3.19 -25.22
N GLY A 126 -6.84 2.96 -24.23
CA GLY A 126 -8.26 3.25 -24.38
C GLY A 126 -8.69 4.52 -23.66
N ASP A 127 -8.77 5.68 -24.31
CA ASP A 127 -9.44 6.88 -23.78
C ASP A 127 -10.88 6.56 -23.33
N SER A 128 -11.01 5.91 -22.16
CA SER A 128 -12.25 5.32 -21.66
C SER A 128 -12.32 5.31 -20.13
N ASP A 129 -13.45 4.89 -19.59
CA ASP A 129 -13.66 4.72 -18.15
C ASP A 129 -13.26 3.31 -17.64
N PHE A 130 -12.32 2.64 -18.34
CA PHE A 130 -11.77 1.36 -17.94
C PHE A 130 -10.34 1.52 -17.44
N THR A 131 -10.06 0.94 -16.30
CA THR A 131 -8.81 1.01 -15.56
C THR A 131 -8.20 -0.37 -15.33
N TYR A 132 -6.98 -0.41 -14.82
CA TYR A 132 -6.37 -1.64 -14.33
C TYR A 132 -6.47 -1.68 -12.81
N GLY A 133 -7.23 -2.65 -12.28
CA GLY A 133 -7.43 -2.84 -10.85
C GLY A 133 -7.06 -4.25 -10.38
N ARG A 134 -6.65 -4.38 -9.11
CA ARG A 134 -6.44 -5.68 -8.47
C ARG A 134 -7.78 -6.38 -8.24
N TYR A 135 -7.84 -7.67 -8.58
CA TYR A 135 -9.04 -8.46 -8.35
C TYR A 135 -8.72 -9.88 -7.90
N PRO A 136 -9.24 -10.32 -6.74
CA PRO A 136 -10.05 -9.58 -5.77
C PRO A 136 -9.40 -8.30 -5.25
N ASN A 137 -10.22 -7.39 -4.70
CA ASN A 137 -9.76 -6.10 -4.17
C ASN A 137 -8.59 -6.26 -3.19
N GLY A 138 -7.51 -5.51 -3.38
CA GLY A 138 -6.32 -5.55 -2.53
C GLY A 138 -5.49 -6.82 -2.59
N VAL A 139 -5.79 -7.79 -3.50
CA VAL A 139 -4.94 -8.96 -3.67
C VAL A 139 -3.59 -8.54 -4.22
N ASP A 140 -2.52 -8.98 -3.56
CA ASP A 140 -1.16 -8.71 -3.97
C ASP A 140 -0.29 -9.96 -3.80
N THR A 141 0.02 -10.57 -4.93
CA THR A 141 0.92 -11.73 -5.02
C THR A 141 2.13 -11.43 -5.88
N ASP A 142 2.40 -10.14 -6.16
CA ASP A 142 3.44 -9.67 -7.08
C ASP A 142 3.30 -10.25 -8.50
N GLN A 143 2.08 -10.62 -8.90
CA GLN A 143 1.82 -11.24 -10.18
C GLN A 143 0.96 -10.35 -11.08
N LYS A 144 1.26 -10.36 -12.39
CA LYS A 144 0.42 -9.69 -13.38
C LYS A 144 -1.03 -10.21 -13.37
N SER A 145 -1.25 -11.46 -12.95
CA SER A 145 -2.57 -12.07 -12.84
C SER A 145 -3.48 -11.42 -11.80
N ASP A 146 -2.93 -10.66 -10.83
CA ASP A 146 -3.70 -9.94 -9.83
C ASP A 146 -4.52 -8.80 -10.46
N TRP A 147 -4.08 -8.31 -11.61
CA TRP A 147 -4.62 -7.15 -12.30
C TRP A 147 -5.61 -7.53 -13.39
N LYS A 148 -6.72 -6.78 -13.47
CA LYS A 148 -7.75 -6.93 -14.49
C LYS A 148 -8.11 -5.56 -15.05
N LEU A 149 -8.46 -5.55 -16.35
CA LEU A 149 -9.11 -4.39 -16.96
C LEU A 149 -10.58 -4.41 -16.52
N MET A 150 -11.02 -3.31 -15.91
CA MET A 150 -12.37 -3.19 -15.37
C MET A 150 -12.86 -1.75 -15.48
N LYS A 151 -14.16 -1.53 -15.25
CA LYS A 151 -14.68 -0.17 -15.16
C LYS A 151 -14.10 0.51 -13.92
N ALA A 152 -13.71 1.79 -14.07
CA ALA A 152 -13.16 2.59 -12.99
C ALA A 152 -14.07 2.64 -11.75
N THR A 153 -13.48 2.43 -10.57
CA THR A 153 -14.18 2.42 -9.28
C THR A 153 -13.48 3.28 -8.22
N PRO A 154 -13.03 4.52 -8.53
CA PRO A 154 -12.22 5.29 -7.60
C PRO A 154 -12.92 5.51 -6.27
N GLY A 155 -12.22 5.22 -5.16
CA GLY A 155 -12.72 5.33 -3.79
C GLY A 155 -13.63 4.18 -3.35
N SER A 156 -13.70 3.09 -4.12
CA SER A 156 -14.56 1.96 -3.81
C SER A 156 -13.98 0.61 -4.25
N GLU A 157 -14.63 -0.47 -3.85
CA GLU A 157 -14.19 -1.83 -4.17
C GLU A 157 -14.17 -2.08 -5.67
N ASN A 158 -13.09 -2.70 -6.14
CA ASN A 158 -12.91 -3.14 -7.52
C ASN A 158 -13.93 -4.22 -7.89
N VAL A 159 -14.69 -3.99 -8.96
CA VAL A 159 -15.74 -4.89 -9.43
C VAL A 159 -15.51 -5.26 -10.89
N LEU A 160 -15.44 -6.57 -11.20
CA LEU A 160 -15.38 -7.01 -12.59
C LEU A 160 -16.67 -6.66 -13.33
N SER A 161 -16.54 -5.77 -14.32
CA SER A 161 -17.62 -5.51 -15.25
C SER A 161 -17.70 -6.67 -16.25
N ILE A 162 -18.73 -7.49 -16.14
CA ILE A 162 -19.04 -8.48 -17.19
C ILE A 162 -19.61 -7.67 -18.36
N ARG A 163 -18.87 -7.57 -19.47
CA ARG A 163 -19.47 -7.08 -20.72
C ARG A 163 -20.57 -8.06 -21.11
N ALA A 164 -21.81 -7.58 -21.10
CA ALA A 164 -22.95 -8.28 -21.66
C ALA A 164 -22.87 -8.23 -23.21
#